data_54bc9944e909f5c2ac4d1b9013975a5b
#
_entry.id   54bc9944e909f5c2ac4d1b9013975a5b
#
_cell.length_a   1.000
_cell.length_b   1.000
_cell.length_c   1.000
_cell.angle_alpha   90.00
_cell.angle_beta   90.00
_cell.angle_gamma   90.00
#
_symmetry.space_group_name_H-M   'P 1'
#
loop_
_entity.id
_entity.type
_entity.pdbx_description
1 polymer ?
#
loop_
_entity_poly.entity_id
_entity_poly.type
_entity_poly.pdbx_seq_one_letter_code
_entity_poly.pdbx_strand_id
1 'polypeptide(L)'
;MAKSTVEVERKFDVEPSTPLPDLTAIDGVSRVGEPVTHRLEAVYFDTKDLALASYGMTLRRRTGGPDAGWHLKLPKGPGQRTEIHAALGRPEIVPDDILARVLAYTRGHAVAPVATVNTSRTSIGLYAEDGKAIAEFVDDHVEAEVSFNDATSRTWREWELELNHNPGDDAAAALFDAAAGILAKSGARPSQRTSKLATALAGYLPRTKGSGREVPERKGPAVVPVLNYLDQQVARMLRRDAHVRMNADDSVHQLRSVTRRIRSVLHSYRKFFKAGPVDELEAGLKSLAQTLGRYRDAEVLHRRLRESLDELPGRLVLGPLAAELNERMKVRKDTALTAIRSRLDSPGYFRLLDQLEAFVEEPPVAPEVMPGAGRATAKRVNKAAKRLAERHDAAVAAAVGPSRDKAFHEVRKAAKKLRFAAAAAESIHGKQASKIADMAHRIQTILGEHQDSAVARTELLKLGSAPGMGNAAFTYGVLHARERTAADAVQQEYLRLGKKVRKLRIT
;
A
#
# COMPACT_ATOMS: atom_id res chain seq x y z
N MET A 1 -0.96 -6.48 -21.28
CA MET A 1 -0.75 -6.18 -19.86
C MET A 1 0.61 -5.53 -19.68
N ALA A 2 0.70 -4.48 -18.89
CA ALA A 2 1.97 -3.81 -18.61
C ALA A 2 2.91 -4.74 -17.82
N LYS A 3 4.20 -4.77 -18.21
CA LYS A 3 5.25 -5.53 -17.50
C LYS A 3 5.78 -4.68 -16.36
N SER A 4 6.18 -5.31 -15.25
CA SER A 4 6.75 -4.63 -14.08
C SER A 4 8.15 -5.18 -13.79
N THR A 5 9.12 -4.29 -13.66
CA THR A 5 10.52 -4.59 -13.31
C THR A 5 10.95 -3.72 -12.13
N VAL A 6 12.02 -4.13 -11.46
CA VAL A 6 12.66 -3.32 -10.41
C VAL A 6 13.99 -2.85 -10.95
N GLU A 7 14.15 -1.55 -11.09
CA GLU A 7 15.41 -0.91 -11.46
C GLU A 7 16.20 -0.53 -10.21
N VAL A 8 17.51 -0.75 -10.30
CA VAL A 8 18.49 -0.35 -9.27
C VAL A 8 19.59 0.41 -10.00
N GLU A 9 19.64 1.73 -9.81
CA GLU A 9 20.54 2.62 -10.53
C GLU A 9 21.21 3.63 -9.59
N ARG A 10 22.41 4.09 -9.98
CA ARG A 10 23.05 5.30 -9.44
C ARG A 10 23.33 6.28 -10.56
N LYS A 11 23.12 7.58 -10.27
CA LYS A 11 23.30 8.68 -11.22
C LYS A 11 24.43 9.58 -10.77
N PHE A 12 25.14 10.14 -11.76
CA PHE A 12 26.26 11.03 -11.56
C PHE A 12 26.11 12.26 -12.46
N ASP A 13 26.31 13.44 -11.90
CA ASP A 13 26.39 14.68 -12.64
C ASP A 13 27.84 14.82 -13.19
N VAL A 14 27.97 15.15 -14.47
CA VAL A 14 29.27 15.36 -15.13
C VAL A 14 29.26 16.62 -15.98
N GLU A 15 30.45 17.23 -16.15
CA GLU A 15 30.60 18.35 -17.05
C GLU A 15 30.58 17.88 -18.53
N PRO A 16 30.15 18.72 -19.47
CA PRO A 16 30.10 18.34 -20.89
C PRO A 16 31.41 17.80 -21.46
N SER A 17 32.56 18.30 -21.01
CA SER A 17 33.90 17.93 -21.46
C SER A 17 34.52 16.79 -20.65
N THR A 18 33.85 16.22 -19.66
CA THR A 18 34.38 15.12 -18.83
C THR A 18 34.71 13.91 -19.70
N PRO A 19 35.95 13.39 -19.69
CA PRO A 19 36.30 12.20 -20.45
C PRO A 19 35.59 10.96 -19.88
N LEU A 20 35.30 9.98 -20.76
CA LEU A 20 34.76 8.69 -20.30
C LEU A 20 35.76 8.01 -19.36
N PRO A 21 35.31 7.40 -18.27
CA PRO A 21 36.14 6.71 -17.31
C PRO A 21 36.67 5.39 -17.88
N ASP A 22 37.76 4.90 -17.34
CA ASP A 22 38.20 3.52 -17.57
C ASP A 22 37.29 2.55 -16.78
N LEU A 23 36.28 2.00 -17.45
CA LEU A 23 35.30 1.10 -16.85
C LEU A 23 35.88 -0.28 -16.50
N THR A 24 37.05 -0.64 -17.06
CA THR A 24 37.74 -1.89 -16.72
C THR A 24 38.38 -1.83 -15.35
N ALA A 25 38.60 -0.63 -14.82
CA ALA A 25 39.15 -0.42 -13.47
C ALA A 25 38.10 -0.59 -12.35
N ILE A 26 36.84 -0.83 -12.66
CA ILE A 26 35.79 -1.11 -11.68
C ILE A 26 35.93 -2.55 -11.19
N ASP A 27 36.10 -2.71 -9.87
CA ASP A 27 36.21 -4.06 -9.28
C ASP A 27 34.95 -4.89 -9.57
N GLY A 28 35.16 -6.14 -10.01
CA GLY A 28 34.10 -7.05 -10.48
C GLY A 28 33.77 -6.94 -11.98
N VAL A 29 34.34 -5.97 -12.71
CA VAL A 29 34.21 -5.87 -14.17
C VAL A 29 35.42 -6.48 -14.84
N SER A 30 35.22 -7.58 -15.57
CA SER A 30 36.28 -8.25 -16.31
C SER A 30 36.26 -7.95 -17.83
N ARG A 31 35.12 -7.52 -18.34
CA ARG A 31 34.99 -7.14 -19.77
C ARG A 31 34.00 -5.98 -19.92
N VAL A 32 34.34 -5.04 -20.76
CA VAL A 32 33.51 -3.91 -21.19
C VAL A 32 33.03 -4.18 -22.62
N GLY A 33 31.74 -3.94 -22.87
CA GLY A 33 31.12 -4.11 -24.18
C GLY A 33 31.40 -2.94 -25.11
N GLU A 34 31.03 -3.12 -26.38
CA GLU A 34 31.10 -2.04 -27.38
C GLU A 34 30.04 -0.97 -27.07
N PRO A 35 30.37 0.32 -27.21
CA PRO A 35 29.40 1.39 -27.03
C PRO A 35 28.31 1.35 -28.10
N VAL A 36 27.04 1.47 -27.67
CA VAL A 36 25.90 1.56 -28.59
C VAL A 36 25.18 2.86 -28.33
N THR A 37 25.02 3.71 -29.36
CA THR A 37 24.37 5.00 -29.24
C THR A 37 22.95 4.98 -29.80
N HIS A 38 22.00 5.48 -29.01
CA HIS A 38 20.60 5.67 -29.36
C HIS A 38 20.17 7.13 -29.21
N ARG A 39 19.29 7.58 -30.10
CA ARG A 39 18.56 8.84 -29.95
C ARG A 39 17.19 8.55 -29.37
N LEU A 40 16.93 9.07 -28.20
CA LEU A 40 15.70 8.85 -27.43
C LEU A 40 14.93 10.18 -27.32
N GLU A 41 13.64 10.15 -27.59
CA GLU A 41 12.72 11.24 -27.28
C GLU A 41 11.72 10.74 -26.22
N ALA A 42 11.61 11.45 -25.12
CA ALA A 42 10.69 11.14 -24.02
C ALA A 42 9.79 12.33 -23.70
N VAL A 43 8.49 12.17 -23.95
CA VAL A 43 7.48 13.12 -23.49
C VAL A 43 7.01 12.70 -22.11
N TYR A 44 7.14 13.59 -21.13
CA TYR A 44 6.69 13.37 -19.75
C TYR A 44 5.29 13.93 -19.54
N PHE A 45 4.49 13.18 -18.79
CA PHE A 45 3.09 13.50 -18.50
C PHE A 45 2.88 13.67 -17.00
N ASP A 46 2.18 14.71 -16.61
CA ASP A 46 1.73 14.95 -15.24
C ASP A 46 0.45 15.80 -15.24
N THR A 47 -0.13 16.04 -14.09
CA THR A 47 -1.18 17.04 -13.92
C THR A 47 -0.58 18.46 -13.96
N LYS A 48 -1.43 19.47 -14.13
CA LYS A 48 -0.99 20.88 -14.18
C LYS A 48 -0.22 21.32 -12.92
N ASP A 49 -0.52 20.72 -11.77
CA ASP A 49 0.12 20.97 -10.47
C ASP A 49 1.23 19.98 -10.13
N LEU A 50 1.68 19.17 -11.11
CA LEU A 50 2.76 18.19 -10.96
C LEU A 50 2.50 17.16 -9.85
N ALA A 51 1.28 16.65 -9.79
CA ALA A 51 0.87 15.71 -8.74
C ALA A 51 1.76 14.46 -8.69
N LEU A 52 2.08 13.83 -9.83
CA LEU A 52 2.93 12.63 -9.87
C LEU A 52 4.35 12.93 -9.40
N ALA A 53 4.92 14.04 -9.84
CA ALA A 53 6.26 14.48 -9.43
C ALA A 53 6.31 14.74 -7.91
N SER A 54 5.22 15.26 -7.29
CA SER A 54 5.14 15.44 -5.84
C SER A 54 5.28 14.15 -5.03
N TYR A 55 4.94 13.00 -5.63
CA TYR A 55 5.13 11.67 -5.04
C TYR A 55 6.42 10.97 -5.52
N GLY A 56 7.30 11.67 -6.24
CA GLY A 56 8.51 11.10 -6.81
C GLY A 56 8.27 10.11 -7.95
N MET A 57 7.09 10.20 -8.58
CA MET A 57 6.71 9.37 -9.73
C MET A 57 7.03 10.07 -11.04
N THR A 58 7.31 9.29 -12.08
CA THR A 58 7.41 9.81 -13.45
C THR A 58 6.61 8.96 -14.41
N LEU A 59 5.83 9.60 -15.26
CA LEU A 59 5.11 8.99 -16.36
C LEU A 59 5.64 9.58 -17.66
N ARG A 60 6.12 8.73 -18.56
CA ARG A 60 6.64 9.18 -19.85
C ARG A 60 6.23 8.22 -20.98
N ARG A 61 6.14 8.77 -22.18
CA ARG A 61 6.15 8.01 -23.44
C ARG A 61 7.50 8.23 -24.11
N ARG A 62 8.23 7.16 -24.38
CA ARG A 62 9.56 7.21 -25.01
C ARG A 62 9.53 6.58 -26.38
N THR A 63 10.13 7.23 -27.37
CA THR A 63 10.43 6.72 -28.69
C THR A 63 11.94 6.63 -28.88
N GLY A 64 12.37 5.87 -29.88
CA GLY A 64 13.78 5.52 -30.06
C GLY A 64 14.27 4.47 -29.06
N GLY A 65 15.30 3.70 -29.45
CA GLY A 65 15.87 2.64 -28.62
C GLY A 65 15.01 1.36 -28.54
N PRO A 66 15.54 0.32 -27.87
CA PRO A 66 14.93 -0.99 -27.83
C PRO A 66 13.71 -1.09 -26.89
N ASP A 67 13.55 -0.17 -25.98
CA ASP A 67 12.50 -0.14 -24.97
C ASP A 67 11.46 0.98 -25.20
N ALA A 68 11.20 1.31 -26.46
CA ALA A 68 10.19 2.29 -26.83
C ALA A 68 8.80 1.91 -26.27
N GLY A 69 8.14 2.87 -25.58
CA GLY A 69 6.87 2.61 -24.91
C GLY A 69 6.47 3.64 -23.89
N TRP A 70 5.43 3.33 -23.14
CA TRP A 70 5.01 4.05 -21.95
C TRP A 70 5.72 3.49 -20.72
N HIS A 71 6.26 4.38 -19.90
CA HIS A 71 6.99 4.05 -18.67
C HIS A 71 6.42 4.81 -17.50
N LEU A 72 6.01 4.09 -16.47
CA LEU A 72 5.62 4.64 -15.19
C LEU A 72 6.63 4.16 -14.13
N LYS A 73 7.43 5.07 -13.59
CA LYS A 73 8.36 4.77 -12.49
C LYS A 73 7.76 5.18 -11.15
N LEU A 74 7.69 4.23 -10.25
CA LEU A 74 7.16 4.38 -8.89
C LEU A 74 8.29 4.24 -7.87
N PRO A 75 8.41 5.11 -6.85
CA PRO A 75 9.43 4.97 -5.82
C PRO A 75 9.19 3.70 -4.98
N LYS A 76 10.24 2.92 -4.76
CA LYS A 76 10.23 1.70 -3.94
C LYS A 76 11.06 1.85 -2.67
N GLY A 77 12.16 2.58 -2.75
CA GLY A 77 13.10 2.82 -1.66
C GLY A 77 14.27 3.68 -2.14
N PRO A 78 15.26 3.95 -1.31
CA PRO A 78 16.45 4.69 -1.73
C PRO A 78 17.13 3.99 -2.92
N GLY A 79 17.30 4.71 -4.04
CA GLY A 79 17.94 4.19 -5.24
C GLY A 79 17.19 3.06 -5.97
N GLN A 80 15.96 2.76 -5.57
CA GLN A 80 15.15 1.68 -6.17
C GLN A 80 13.81 2.20 -6.67
N ARG A 81 13.42 1.77 -7.87
CA ARG A 81 12.13 2.09 -8.48
C ARG A 81 11.47 0.85 -9.05
N THR A 82 10.16 0.84 -9.00
CA THR A 82 9.37 -0.12 -9.78
C THR A 82 9.02 0.57 -11.09
N GLU A 83 9.51 0.05 -12.20
CA GLU A 83 9.12 0.48 -13.53
C GLU A 83 8.00 -0.39 -14.09
N ILE A 84 7.01 0.25 -14.68
CA ILE A 84 5.88 -0.37 -15.35
C ILE A 84 5.94 0.09 -16.79
N HIS A 85 6.08 -0.87 -17.69
CA HIS A 85 6.20 -0.63 -19.12
C HIS A 85 4.96 -1.11 -19.88
N ALA A 86 4.48 -0.29 -20.83
CA ALA A 86 3.43 -0.64 -21.76
C ALA A 86 3.82 -0.21 -23.19
N ALA A 87 3.25 -0.85 -24.19
CA ALA A 87 3.53 -0.56 -25.60
C ALA A 87 3.22 0.91 -25.97
N LEU A 88 3.88 1.41 -27.01
CA LEU A 88 3.81 2.80 -27.48
C LEU A 88 2.38 3.35 -27.66
N GLY A 89 1.47 2.58 -28.22
CA GLY A 89 0.10 3.02 -28.47
C GLY A 89 -0.01 4.38 -29.21
N ARG A 90 -1.10 5.08 -29.00
CA ARG A 90 -1.30 6.45 -29.54
C ARG A 90 -0.52 7.46 -28.66
N PRO A 91 0.10 8.50 -29.27
CA PRO A 91 0.99 9.41 -28.55
C PRO A 91 0.36 10.12 -27.35
N GLU A 92 -0.90 10.53 -27.47
CA GLU A 92 -1.59 11.34 -26.44
C GLU A 92 -2.50 10.55 -25.49
N ILE A 93 -2.59 9.22 -25.70
CA ILE A 93 -3.47 8.37 -24.91
C ILE A 93 -2.65 7.49 -23.99
N VAL A 94 -2.66 7.86 -22.70
CA VAL A 94 -2.05 7.02 -21.65
C VAL A 94 -2.82 5.71 -21.54
N PRO A 95 -2.18 4.54 -21.60
CA PRO A 95 -2.85 3.25 -21.46
C PRO A 95 -3.63 3.12 -20.15
N ASP A 96 -4.82 2.53 -20.21
CA ASP A 96 -5.70 2.37 -19.05
C ASP A 96 -5.03 1.67 -17.87
N ASP A 97 -4.22 0.65 -18.15
CA ASP A 97 -3.44 -0.09 -17.13
C ASP A 97 -2.44 0.82 -16.38
N ILE A 98 -1.90 1.85 -17.03
CA ILE A 98 -1.01 2.85 -16.42
C ILE A 98 -1.86 3.91 -15.70
N LEU A 99 -2.89 4.42 -16.36
CA LEU A 99 -3.77 5.45 -15.81
C LEU A 99 -4.41 4.99 -14.50
N ALA A 100 -4.92 3.76 -14.45
CA ALA A 100 -5.51 3.17 -13.25
C ALA A 100 -4.55 3.18 -12.04
N ARG A 101 -3.24 3.13 -12.26
CA ARG A 101 -2.22 3.13 -11.20
C ARG A 101 -1.99 4.50 -10.60
N VAL A 102 -2.26 5.56 -11.33
CA VAL A 102 -1.99 6.94 -10.92
C VAL A 102 -3.24 7.74 -10.55
N LEU A 103 -4.45 7.21 -10.80
CA LEU A 103 -5.70 7.94 -10.63
C LEU A 103 -5.94 8.46 -9.21
N ALA A 104 -5.54 7.69 -8.19
CA ALA A 104 -5.62 8.14 -6.80
C ALA A 104 -4.65 9.28 -6.49
N TYR A 105 -3.51 9.33 -7.15
CA TYR A 105 -2.50 10.38 -7.00
C TYR A 105 -2.87 11.66 -7.74
N THR A 106 -3.43 11.52 -8.94
CA THR A 106 -3.90 12.67 -9.75
C THR A 106 -5.28 13.17 -9.33
N ARG A 107 -5.97 12.49 -8.38
CA ARG A 107 -7.37 12.80 -7.99
C ARG A 107 -8.36 12.81 -9.16
N GLY A 108 -8.06 12.01 -10.19
CA GLY A 108 -8.85 11.99 -11.42
C GLY A 108 -8.59 13.17 -12.35
N HIS A 109 -7.67 14.08 -12.04
CA HIS A 109 -7.25 15.12 -12.97
C HIS A 109 -6.54 14.50 -14.16
N ALA A 110 -6.78 15.08 -15.34
CA ALA A 110 -6.11 14.67 -16.56
C ALA A 110 -4.61 14.90 -16.46
N VAL A 111 -3.83 13.95 -16.97
CA VAL A 111 -2.39 14.12 -17.19
C VAL A 111 -2.16 14.60 -18.62
N ALA A 112 -1.24 15.54 -18.78
CA ALA A 112 -0.89 16.14 -20.07
C ALA A 112 0.64 16.25 -20.19
N PRO A 113 1.19 16.48 -21.39
CA PRO A 113 2.62 16.74 -21.57
C PRO A 113 3.07 17.93 -20.72
N VAL A 114 4.15 17.74 -19.94
CA VAL A 114 4.76 18.78 -19.09
C VAL A 114 6.20 19.08 -19.46
N ALA A 115 6.90 18.14 -20.08
CA ALA A 115 8.25 18.32 -20.60
C ALA A 115 8.53 17.31 -21.71
N THR A 116 9.36 17.72 -22.68
CA THR A 116 9.99 16.83 -23.66
C THR A 116 11.49 16.75 -23.38
N VAL A 117 12.02 15.54 -23.37
CA VAL A 117 13.44 15.27 -23.09
C VAL A 117 14.03 14.46 -24.23
N ASN A 118 14.96 15.07 -24.98
CA ASN A 118 15.75 14.44 -26.00
C ASN A 118 17.08 13.98 -25.40
N THR A 119 17.47 12.74 -25.66
CA THR A 119 18.69 12.17 -25.09
C THR A 119 19.48 11.46 -26.17
N SER A 120 20.75 11.85 -26.36
CA SER A 120 21.72 11.02 -27.05
C SER A 120 22.37 10.12 -26.01
N ARG A 121 21.95 8.85 -25.99
CA ARG A 121 22.36 7.84 -25.00
C ARG A 121 23.42 6.93 -25.59
N THR A 122 24.57 6.85 -24.95
CA THR A 122 25.58 5.82 -25.23
C THR A 122 25.60 4.82 -24.09
N SER A 123 25.22 3.57 -24.39
CA SER A 123 25.17 2.46 -23.45
C SER A 123 26.37 1.55 -23.62
N ILE A 124 26.96 1.11 -22.51
CA ILE A 124 28.13 0.23 -22.46
C ILE A 124 27.87 -0.89 -21.45
N GLY A 125 27.76 -2.13 -21.94
CA GLY A 125 27.54 -3.29 -21.07
C GLY A 125 28.80 -3.66 -20.25
N LEU A 126 28.62 -3.97 -18.97
CA LEU A 126 29.67 -4.41 -18.05
C LEU A 126 29.46 -5.89 -17.71
N TYR A 127 30.51 -6.70 -17.80
CA TYR A 127 30.42 -8.13 -17.67
C TYR A 127 31.41 -8.66 -16.62
N ALA A 128 30.97 -9.65 -15.85
CA ALA A 128 31.80 -10.40 -14.92
C ALA A 128 32.71 -11.42 -15.63
N GLU A 129 33.60 -12.06 -14.91
CA GLU A 129 34.54 -13.05 -15.43
C GLU A 129 33.84 -14.26 -16.07
N ASP A 130 32.67 -14.63 -15.56
CA ASP A 130 31.83 -15.72 -16.09
C ASP A 130 31.04 -15.30 -17.36
N GLY A 131 31.27 -14.09 -17.87
CA GLY A 131 30.62 -13.54 -19.06
C GLY A 131 29.20 -13.03 -18.86
N LYS A 132 28.67 -13.07 -17.66
CA LYS A 132 27.33 -12.51 -17.36
C LYS A 132 27.36 -11.00 -17.35
N ALA A 133 26.34 -10.38 -17.94
CA ALA A 133 26.13 -8.95 -17.85
C ALA A 133 25.69 -8.59 -16.43
N ILE A 134 26.50 -7.78 -15.72
CA ILE A 134 26.24 -7.36 -14.32
C ILE A 134 25.61 -6.00 -14.24
N ALA A 135 26.01 -5.08 -15.13
CA ALA A 135 25.51 -3.72 -15.16
C ALA A 135 25.61 -3.14 -16.57
N GLU A 136 24.92 -2.02 -16.78
CA GLU A 136 25.08 -1.14 -17.92
C GLU A 136 25.54 0.23 -17.44
N PHE A 137 26.63 0.73 -18.02
CA PHE A 137 27.05 2.12 -17.87
C PHE A 137 26.45 2.95 -19.00
N VAL A 138 25.90 4.10 -18.67
CA VAL A 138 25.20 4.96 -19.62
C VAL A 138 25.78 6.37 -19.55
N ASP A 139 26.09 6.93 -20.72
CA ASP A 139 26.47 8.33 -20.91
C ASP A 139 25.35 9.03 -21.69
N ASP A 140 24.64 9.92 -21.01
CA ASP A 140 23.48 10.64 -21.54
C ASP A 140 23.81 12.12 -21.77
N HIS A 141 23.73 12.57 -23.01
CA HIS A 141 23.68 13.98 -23.38
C HIS A 141 22.20 14.37 -23.54
N VAL A 142 21.73 15.26 -22.69
CA VAL A 142 20.29 15.52 -22.50
C VAL A 142 19.98 16.98 -22.87
N GLU A 143 18.89 17.15 -23.63
CA GLU A 143 18.22 18.41 -23.91
C GLU A 143 16.76 18.30 -23.50
N ALA A 144 16.27 19.22 -22.67
CA ALA A 144 14.90 19.20 -22.17
C ALA A 144 14.22 20.53 -22.41
N GLU A 145 12.97 20.45 -22.86
CA GLU A 145 12.03 21.57 -23.00
C GLU A 145 10.87 21.38 -22.04
N VAL A 146 10.58 22.41 -21.24
CA VAL A 146 9.42 22.43 -20.33
C VAL A 146 8.24 23.05 -21.05
N SER A 147 7.08 22.36 -21.08
CA SER A 147 5.90 22.75 -21.85
C SER A 147 4.89 23.61 -21.10
N PHE A 148 5.16 23.99 -19.84
CA PHE A 148 4.29 24.85 -19.04
C PHE A 148 5.07 25.98 -18.37
N ASN A 149 4.39 27.10 -18.04
CA ASN A 149 4.96 28.28 -17.38
C ASN A 149 6.26 28.77 -18.02
N ASP A 150 6.15 29.51 -19.14
CA ASP A 150 7.26 30.07 -19.89
C ASP A 150 8.33 29.02 -20.29
N ALA A 151 8.18 28.49 -21.48
CA ALA A 151 9.01 27.42 -22.03
C ALA A 151 10.51 27.68 -21.76
N THR A 152 11.13 26.80 -20.96
CA THR A 152 12.55 26.86 -20.66
C THR A 152 13.26 25.64 -21.24
N SER A 153 14.38 25.88 -21.93
CA SER A 153 15.26 24.80 -22.40
C SER A 153 16.44 24.63 -21.45
N ARG A 154 16.88 23.39 -21.24
CA ARG A 154 18.05 23.03 -20.43
C ARG A 154 18.81 21.93 -21.10
N THR A 155 20.14 22.02 -21.04
CA THR A 155 21.05 20.98 -21.50
C THR A 155 21.96 20.54 -20.36
N TRP A 156 22.22 19.23 -20.26
CA TRP A 156 23.20 18.69 -19.31
C TRP A 156 23.72 17.35 -19.81
N ARG A 157 24.75 16.85 -19.17
CA ARG A 157 25.27 15.50 -19.32
C ARG A 157 25.24 14.78 -17.99
N GLU A 158 24.82 13.52 -17.98
CA GLU A 158 24.81 12.67 -16.79
C GLU A 158 25.27 11.27 -17.14
N TRP A 159 25.88 10.62 -16.16
CA TRP A 159 26.17 9.19 -16.23
C TRP A 159 25.23 8.42 -15.33
N GLU A 160 24.83 7.23 -15.77
CA GLU A 160 24.02 6.28 -14.99
C GLU A 160 24.75 4.95 -14.95
N LEU A 161 24.71 4.27 -13.80
CA LEU A 161 25.09 2.87 -13.68
C LEU A 161 23.85 2.11 -13.22
N GLU A 162 23.36 1.21 -14.08
CA GLU A 162 22.14 0.43 -13.89
C GLU A 162 22.50 -1.05 -13.78
N LEU A 163 21.95 -1.75 -12.76
CA LEU A 163 22.18 -3.17 -12.59
C LEU A 163 21.24 -3.97 -13.48
N ASN A 164 21.77 -4.94 -14.24
CA ASN A 164 20.96 -5.81 -15.10
C ASN A 164 20.02 -6.73 -14.31
N HIS A 165 20.37 -7.03 -13.06
CA HIS A 165 19.56 -7.77 -12.10
C HIS A 165 19.97 -7.36 -10.68
N ASN A 166 19.09 -7.51 -9.71
CA ASN A 166 19.45 -7.22 -8.33
C ASN A 166 20.21 -8.42 -7.72
N PRO A 167 21.53 -8.32 -7.50
CA PRO A 167 22.33 -9.42 -6.93
C PRO A 167 22.16 -9.58 -5.42
N GLY A 168 21.31 -8.79 -4.78
CA GLY A 168 21.21 -8.60 -3.34
C GLY A 168 21.81 -7.25 -2.90
N ASP A 169 21.31 -6.71 -1.79
CA ASP A 169 21.63 -5.34 -1.38
C ASP A 169 23.13 -5.12 -1.13
N ASP A 170 23.85 -6.09 -0.54
CA ASP A 170 25.27 -5.97 -0.24
C ASP A 170 26.14 -6.01 -1.50
N ALA A 171 25.86 -6.92 -2.45
CA ALA A 171 26.61 -7.03 -3.69
C ALA A 171 26.35 -5.83 -4.63
N ALA A 172 25.10 -5.35 -4.67
CA ALA A 172 24.75 -4.12 -5.37
C ALA A 172 25.50 -2.92 -4.81
N ALA A 173 25.56 -2.78 -3.48
CA ALA A 173 26.28 -1.70 -2.82
C ALA A 173 27.78 -1.74 -3.14
N ALA A 174 28.40 -2.91 -3.09
CA ALA A 174 29.84 -3.08 -3.38
C ALA A 174 30.18 -2.64 -4.81
N LEU A 175 29.40 -3.07 -5.83
CA LEU A 175 29.62 -2.66 -7.21
C LEU A 175 29.44 -1.15 -7.41
N PHE A 176 28.41 -0.55 -6.80
CA PHE A 176 28.19 0.87 -6.88
C PHE A 176 29.27 1.70 -6.18
N ASP A 177 29.82 1.22 -5.07
CA ASP A 177 30.88 1.92 -4.34
C ASP A 177 32.22 1.83 -5.09
N ALA A 178 32.53 0.66 -5.67
CA ALA A 178 33.68 0.50 -6.55
C ALA A 178 33.61 1.42 -7.77
N ALA A 179 32.45 1.44 -8.45
CA ALA A 179 32.22 2.32 -9.60
C ALA A 179 32.31 3.80 -9.20
N ALA A 180 31.69 4.21 -8.09
CA ALA A 180 31.71 5.61 -7.64
C ALA A 180 33.14 6.15 -7.47
N GLY A 181 34.07 5.33 -6.96
CA GLY A 181 35.48 5.69 -6.83
C GLY A 181 36.17 5.97 -8.15
N ILE A 182 35.89 5.15 -9.17
CA ILE A 182 36.45 5.31 -10.54
C ILE A 182 35.83 6.52 -11.23
N LEU A 183 34.51 6.66 -11.19
CA LEU A 183 33.77 7.75 -11.82
C LEU A 183 34.17 9.12 -11.21
N ALA A 184 34.38 9.18 -9.89
CA ALA A 184 34.84 10.38 -9.22
C ALA A 184 36.23 10.85 -9.67
N LYS A 185 37.16 9.90 -9.98
CA LYS A 185 38.49 10.24 -10.52
C LYS A 185 38.40 10.92 -11.89
N SER A 186 37.36 10.63 -12.66
CA SER A 186 37.07 11.28 -13.94
C SER A 186 36.32 12.61 -13.80
N GLY A 187 35.96 13.01 -12.57
CA GLY A 187 35.26 14.28 -12.30
C GLY A 187 33.75 14.16 -12.10
N ALA A 188 33.19 12.95 -12.09
CA ALA A 188 31.77 12.74 -11.81
C ALA A 188 31.44 12.94 -10.35
N ARG A 189 30.26 13.48 -10.07
CA ARG A 189 29.72 13.68 -8.70
C ARG A 189 28.41 12.95 -8.57
N PRO A 190 28.14 12.27 -7.43
CA PRO A 190 26.84 11.65 -7.20
C PRO A 190 25.72 12.67 -7.39
N SER A 191 24.77 12.37 -8.26
CA SER A 191 23.65 13.27 -8.53
C SER A 191 22.66 13.26 -7.37
N GLN A 192 22.21 14.46 -6.98
CA GLN A 192 21.14 14.65 -6.02
C GLN A 192 19.75 14.62 -6.71
N ARG A 193 19.73 14.62 -8.02
CA ARG A 193 18.50 14.64 -8.82
C ARG A 193 18.01 13.24 -9.10
N THR A 194 16.76 13.02 -8.80
CA THR A 194 16.18 11.66 -8.83
C THR A 194 15.76 11.20 -10.23
N SER A 195 15.60 12.11 -11.21
CA SER A 195 15.18 11.78 -12.57
C SER A 195 15.49 12.92 -13.55
N LYS A 196 15.55 12.62 -14.86
CA LYS A 196 15.67 13.63 -15.92
C LYS A 196 14.53 14.65 -15.86
N LEU A 197 13.30 14.24 -15.54
CA LEU A 197 12.19 15.15 -15.29
C LEU A 197 12.48 16.11 -14.12
N ALA A 198 13.05 15.61 -13.01
CA ALA A 198 13.40 16.45 -11.88
C ALA A 198 14.47 17.50 -12.23
N THR A 199 15.40 17.15 -13.13
CA THR A 199 16.39 18.10 -13.68
C THR A 199 15.72 19.12 -14.59
N ALA A 200 14.87 18.70 -15.51
CA ALA A 200 14.16 19.58 -16.44
C ALA A 200 13.28 20.59 -15.67
N LEU A 201 12.53 20.12 -14.67
CA LEU A 201 11.61 20.91 -13.86
C LEU A 201 12.26 21.61 -12.65
N ALA A 202 13.60 21.68 -12.58
CA ALA A 202 14.26 22.33 -11.44
C ALA A 202 13.80 23.78 -11.29
N GLY A 203 13.25 24.11 -10.11
CA GLY A 203 12.60 25.40 -9.80
C GLY A 203 11.07 25.36 -9.85
N TYR A 204 10.47 24.35 -10.46
CA TYR A 204 9.02 24.17 -10.53
C TYR A 204 8.50 22.97 -9.71
N LEU A 205 9.42 22.12 -9.24
CA LEU A 205 9.04 20.90 -8.53
C LEU A 205 8.36 21.22 -7.19
N PRO A 206 7.18 20.62 -6.94
CA PRO A 206 6.56 20.71 -5.63
C PRO A 206 7.42 19.98 -4.59
N ARG A 207 7.23 20.34 -3.31
CA ARG A 207 7.85 19.59 -2.21
C ARG A 207 7.39 18.12 -2.27
N THR A 208 8.36 17.20 -2.15
CA THR A 208 8.06 15.77 -2.14
C THR A 208 7.20 15.41 -0.93
N LYS A 209 6.05 14.78 -1.19
CA LYS A 209 5.11 14.30 -0.17
C LYS A 209 5.78 13.34 0.81
N GLY A 210 5.52 13.50 2.10
CA GLY A 210 6.09 12.66 3.15
C GLY A 210 7.56 12.94 3.50
N SER A 211 8.22 13.92 2.86
CA SER A 211 9.59 14.31 3.20
C SER A 211 9.65 15.13 4.49
N GLY A 212 10.77 15.02 5.24
CA GLY A 212 11.04 15.86 6.40
C GLY A 212 10.19 15.55 7.63
N ARG A 213 9.71 14.31 7.80
CA ARG A 213 9.00 13.89 9.00
C ARG A 213 9.91 13.87 10.22
N GLU A 214 9.43 14.43 11.34
CA GLU A 214 10.15 14.37 12.60
C GLU A 214 10.33 12.93 13.08
N VAL A 215 11.49 12.63 13.66
CA VAL A 215 11.75 11.34 14.30
C VAL A 215 10.98 11.29 15.64
N PRO A 216 10.20 10.23 15.91
CA PRO A 216 9.45 10.13 17.14
C PRO A 216 10.36 9.93 18.36
N GLU A 217 10.23 10.79 19.36
CA GLU A 217 10.97 10.72 20.63
C GLU A 217 10.02 10.59 21.83
N ARG A 218 10.47 9.88 22.89
CA ARG A 218 9.65 9.68 24.11
C ARG A 218 9.24 10.99 24.79
N LYS A 219 10.13 11.98 24.77
CA LYS A 219 9.88 13.32 25.36
C LYS A 219 9.35 14.33 24.36
N GLY A 220 9.40 14.01 23.05
CA GLY A 220 8.94 14.86 21.95
C GLY A 220 7.42 15.02 21.90
N PRO A 221 6.91 15.72 20.87
CA PRO A 221 5.50 16.00 20.72
C PRO A 221 4.67 14.72 20.61
N ALA A 222 3.57 14.64 21.36
CA ALA A 222 2.74 13.45 21.47
C ALA A 222 2.08 13.02 20.14
N VAL A 223 1.90 13.97 19.21
CA VAL A 223 1.26 13.73 17.91
C VAL A 223 2.18 13.05 16.89
N VAL A 224 3.50 13.27 16.98
CA VAL A 224 4.49 12.83 15.97
C VAL A 224 4.42 11.32 15.69
N PRO A 225 4.45 10.40 16.67
CA PRO A 225 4.38 8.97 16.39
C PRO A 225 3.06 8.55 15.72
N VAL A 226 1.97 9.23 16.06
CA VAL A 226 0.64 8.95 15.50
C VAL A 226 0.55 9.46 14.07
N LEU A 227 1.08 10.65 13.79
CA LEU A 227 1.12 11.24 12.44
C LEU A 227 2.00 10.42 11.51
N ASN A 228 3.18 9.99 11.96
CA ASN A 228 4.07 9.14 11.16
C ASN A 228 3.39 7.80 10.82
N TYR A 229 2.67 7.22 11.76
CA TYR A 229 1.89 6.02 11.49
C TYR A 229 0.75 6.27 10.49
N LEU A 230 -0.01 7.38 10.66
CA LEU A 230 -1.10 7.74 9.74
C LEU A 230 -0.57 8.00 8.34
N ASP A 231 0.52 8.74 8.19
CA ASP A 231 1.19 9.02 6.92
C ASP A 231 1.53 7.73 6.16
N GLN A 232 2.17 6.77 6.85
CA GLN A 232 2.44 5.47 6.28
C GLN A 232 1.17 4.74 5.82
N GLN A 233 0.05 4.88 6.58
CA GLN A 233 -1.21 4.26 6.19
C GLN A 233 -1.86 4.97 5.00
N VAL A 234 -1.78 6.31 4.91
CA VAL A 234 -2.26 7.08 3.76
C VAL A 234 -1.48 6.69 2.50
N ALA A 235 -0.15 6.66 2.57
CA ALA A 235 0.68 6.19 1.46
C ALA A 235 0.36 4.74 1.04
N ARG A 236 0.06 3.85 2.02
CA ARG A 236 -0.42 2.49 1.71
C ARG A 236 -1.80 2.50 1.05
N MET A 237 -2.70 3.39 1.46
CA MET A 237 -4.04 3.51 0.88
C MET A 237 -3.97 3.88 -0.59
N LEU A 238 -3.16 4.87 -0.96
CA LEU A 238 -2.92 5.28 -2.34
C LEU A 238 -2.38 4.10 -3.19
N ARG A 239 -1.36 3.40 -2.70
CA ARG A 239 -0.83 2.22 -3.41
C ARG A 239 -1.85 1.09 -3.57
N ARG A 240 -2.72 0.86 -2.56
CA ARG A 240 -3.74 -0.21 -2.62
C ARG A 240 -4.94 0.16 -3.48
N ASP A 241 -5.21 1.44 -3.69
CA ASP A 241 -6.20 1.91 -4.65
C ASP A 241 -5.92 1.35 -6.05
N ALA A 242 -4.70 1.53 -6.55
CA ALA A 242 -4.28 1.03 -7.84
C ALA A 242 -4.53 -0.50 -8.01
N HIS A 243 -4.22 -1.29 -6.98
CA HIS A 243 -4.45 -2.74 -7.03
C HIS A 243 -5.95 -3.09 -7.14
N VAL A 244 -6.84 -2.33 -6.47
CA VAL A 244 -8.29 -2.53 -6.58
C VAL A 244 -8.79 -2.18 -7.98
N ARG A 245 -8.31 -1.09 -8.58
CA ARG A 245 -8.67 -0.70 -9.95
C ARG A 245 -8.26 -1.75 -10.98
N MET A 246 -7.10 -2.37 -10.78
CA MET A 246 -6.59 -3.46 -11.63
C MET A 246 -7.19 -4.83 -11.31
N ASN A 247 -8.12 -4.90 -10.35
CA ASN A 247 -8.72 -6.17 -9.89
C ASN A 247 -7.68 -7.22 -9.46
N ALA A 248 -6.60 -6.77 -8.81
CA ALA A 248 -5.57 -7.67 -8.29
C ALA A 248 -6.11 -8.50 -7.11
N ASP A 249 -5.55 -9.69 -6.92
CA ASP A 249 -5.96 -10.61 -5.87
C ASP A 249 -5.87 -9.96 -4.48
N ASP A 250 -6.85 -10.26 -3.62
CA ASP A 250 -6.96 -9.75 -2.24
C ASP A 250 -6.93 -8.20 -2.10
N SER A 251 -6.96 -7.46 -3.20
CA SER A 251 -6.80 -6.00 -3.22
C SER A 251 -7.87 -5.27 -2.41
N VAL A 252 -9.12 -5.66 -2.54
CA VAL A 252 -10.25 -5.09 -1.78
C VAL A 252 -10.08 -5.32 -0.28
N HIS A 253 -9.62 -6.52 0.14
CA HIS A 253 -9.33 -6.81 1.54
C HIS A 253 -8.22 -5.92 2.08
N GLN A 254 -7.16 -5.73 1.30
CA GLN A 254 -6.01 -4.91 1.70
C GLN A 254 -6.40 -3.43 1.84
N LEU A 255 -7.13 -2.86 0.86
CA LEU A 255 -7.63 -1.48 0.94
C LEU A 255 -8.58 -1.28 2.13
N ARG A 256 -9.53 -2.22 2.34
CA ARG A 256 -10.43 -2.22 3.51
C ARG A 256 -9.65 -2.30 4.82
N SER A 257 -8.58 -3.08 4.88
CA SER A 257 -7.73 -3.21 6.07
C SER A 257 -7.04 -1.89 6.42
N VAL A 258 -6.47 -1.20 5.43
CA VAL A 258 -5.83 0.12 5.60
C VAL A 258 -6.86 1.17 6.03
N THR A 259 -8.00 1.27 5.35
CA THR A 259 -9.10 2.17 5.71
C THR A 259 -9.53 2.00 7.18
N ARG A 260 -9.62 0.76 7.64
CA ARG A 260 -9.96 0.44 9.04
C ARG A 260 -8.84 0.80 10.02
N ARG A 261 -7.57 0.68 9.63
CA ARG A 261 -6.42 1.07 10.45
C ARG A 261 -6.44 2.58 10.69
N ILE A 262 -6.51 3.37 9.62
CA ILE A 262 -6.57 4.84 9.70
C ILE A 262 -7.72 5.25 10.64
N ARG A 263 -8.94 4.78 10.39
CA ARG A 263 -10.11 5.12 11.21
C ARG A 263 -9.96 4.71 12.68
N SER A 264 -9.35 3.55 12.96
CA SER A 264 -9.16 3.08 14.33
C SER A 264 -8.12 3.91 15.09
N VAL A 265 -7.07 4.36 14.41
CA VAL A 265 -6.05 5.23 15.01
C VAL A 265 -6.62 6.61 15.27
N LEU A 266 -7.29 7.24 14.30
CA LEU A 266 -7.99 8.52 14.49
C LEU A 266 -8.92 8.46 15.70
N HIS A 267 -9.74 7.42 15.84
CA HIS A 267 -10.62 7.23 16.98
C HIS A 267 -9.86 7.07 18.31
N SER A 268 -8.78 6.31 18.36
CA SER A 268 -8.02 6.04 19.58
C SER A 268 -7.29 7.27 20.09
N TYR A 269 -6.79 8.09 19.18
CA TYR A 269 -6.00 9.28 19.42
C TYR A 269 -6.76 10.59 19.17
N ARG A 270 -8.12 10.55 19.01
CA ARG A 270 -8.90 11.72 18.65
C ARG A 270 -8.70 12.93 19.57
N LYS A 271 -8.34 12.70 20.85
CA LYS A 271 -8.04 13.79 21.81
C LYS A 271 -6.72 14.51 21.52
N PHE A 272 -5.93 14.05 20.57
CA PHE A 272 -4.72 14.74 20.12
C PHE A 272 -5.01 15.80 19.06
N PHE A 273 -6.22 15.79 18.50
CA PHE A 273 -6.61 16.61 17.37
C PHE A 273 -7.93 17.32 17.64
N LYS A 274 -8.19 18.42 16.92
CA LYS A 274 -9.48 19.10 16.92
C LYS A 274 -10.60 18.16 16.45
N ALA A 275 -11.77 18.24 17.05
CA ALA A 275 -12.84 17.26 16.85
C ALA A 275 -13.40 17.26 15.41
N GLY A 276 -13.69 18.44 14.84
CA GLY A 276 -14.30 18.58 13.52
C GLY A 276 -13.59 17.81 12.40
N PRO A 277 -12.30 18.09 12.13
CA PRO A 277 -11.54 17.35 11.10
C PRO A 277 -11.47 15.84 11.34
N VAL A 278 -11.39 15.38 12.60
CA VAL A 278 -11.42 13.95 12.91
C VAL A 278 -12.77 13.33 12.58
N ASP A 279 -13.88 14.01 12.92
CA ASP A 279 -15.22 13.49 12.68
C ASP A 279 -15.53 13.40 11.18
N GLU A 280 -15.10 14.37 10.38
CA GLU A 280 -15.22 14.35 8.90
C GLU A 280 -14.46 13.17 8.29
N LEU A 281 -13.18 12.99 8.69
CA LEU A 281 -12.37 11.85 8.23
C LEU A 281 -12.97 10.50 8.67
N GLU A 282 -13.41 10.38 9.93
CA GLU A 282 -14.06 9.15 10.43
C GLU A 282 -15.33 8.83 9.63
N ALA A 283 -16.12 9.82 9.25
CA ALA A 283 -17.34 9.65 8.44
C ALA A 283 -17.00 9.19 7.01
N GLY A 284 -16.06 9.85 6.33
CA GLY A 284 -15.60 9.48 4.99
C GLY A 284 -15.02 8.06 4.94
N LEU A 285 -14.13 7.73 5.89
CA LEU A 285 -13.55 6.40 6.03
C LEU A 285 -14.58 5.33 6.41
N LYS A 286 -15.61 5.67 7.19
CA LYS A 286 -16.73 4.76 7.51
C LYS A 286 -17.51 4.41 6.24
N SER A 287 -17.85 5.41 5.44
CA SER A 287 -18.57 5.22 4.17
C SER A 287 -17.77 4.33 3.22
N LEU A 288 -16.48 4.62 3.01
CA LEU A 288 -15.59 3.79 2.18
C LEU A 288 -15.50 2.35 2.71
N ALA A 289 -15.30 2.17 4.03
CA ALA A 289 -15.22 0.86 4.64
C ALA A 289 -16.51 0.03 4.50
N GLN A 290 -17.69 0.68 4.44
CA GLN A 290 -18.97 0.02 4.17
C GLN A 290 -19.07 -0.47 2.73
N THR A 291 -18.65 0.34 1.76
CA THR A 291 -18.61 -0.05 0.34
C THR A 291 -17.68 -1.25 0.12
N LEU A 292 -16.43 -1.15 0.62
CA LEU A 292 -15.46 -2.25 0.55
C LEU A 292 -15.91 -3.50 1.33
N GLY A 293 -16.70 -3.29 2.39
CA GLY A 293 -17.22 -4.35 3.25
C GLY A 293 -18.11 -5.33 2.52
N ARG A 294 -19.01 -4.83 1.66
CA ARG A 294 -19.97 -5.67 0.91
C ARG A 294 -19.29 -6.75 0.06
N TYR A 295 -18.23 -6.37 -0.63
CA TYR A 295 -17.44 -7.32 -1.43
C TYR A 295 -16.75 -8.36 -0.53
N ARG A 296 -16.03 -7.90 0.50
CA ARG A 296 -15.28 -8.80 1.39
C ARG A 296 -16.18 -9.74 2.17
N ASP A 297 -17.34 -9.27 2.61
CA ASP A 297 -18.30 -10.10 3.33
C ASP A 297 -18.87 -11.21 2.42
N ALA A 298 -19.13 -10.91 1.14
CA ALA A 298 -19.51 -11.91 0.14
C ALA A 298 -18.36 -12.90 -0.18
N GLU A 299 -17.14 -12.40 -0.30
CA GLU A 299 -15.95 -13.22 -0.59
C GLU A 299 -15.62 -14.19 0.56
N VAL A 300 -15.62 -13.72 1.80
CA VAL A 300 -15.36 -14.56 2.99
C VAL A 300 -16.44 -15.61 3.13
N LEU A 301 -17.70 -15.21 2.99
CA LEU A 301 -18.84 -16.13 3.08
C LEU A 301 -18.77 -17.20 1.98
N HIS A 302 -18.50 -16.81 0.73
CA HIS A 302 -18.37 -17.74 -0.39
C HIS A 302 -17.29 -18.79 -0.14
N ARG A 303 -16.08 -18.33 0.21
CA ARG A 303 -14.96 -19.23 0.50
C ARG A 303 -15.31 -20.20 1.62
N ARG A 304 -15.83 -19.70 2.74
CA ARG A 304 -16.20 -20.53 3.90
C ARG A 304 -17.24 -21.58 3.58
N LEU A 305 -18.31 -21.19 2.87
CA LEU A 305 -19.36 -22.14 2.51
C LEU A 305 -18.89 -23.17 1.48
N ARG A 306 -18.01 -22.78 0.55
CA ARG A 306 -17.39 -23.71 -0.40
C ARG A 306 -16.50 -24.73 0.30
N GLU A 307 -15.57 -24.26 1.13
CA GLU A 307 -14.69 -25.13 1.93
C GLU A 307 -15.52 -26.12 2.78
N SER A 308 -16.53 -25.61 3.48
CA SER A 308 -17.42 -26.47 4.29
C SER A 308 -18.20 -27.48 3.46
N LEU A 309 -18.62 -27.13 2.25
CA LEU A 309 -19.35 -28.03 1.33
C LEU A 309 -18.40 -29.09 0.76
N ASP A 310 -17.18 -28.71 0.37
CA ASP A 310 -16.19 -29.63 -0.21
C ASP A 310 -15.68 -30.66 0.81
N GLU A 311 -15.75 -30.35 2.11
CA GLU A 311 -15.44 -31.27 3.21
C GLU A 311 -16.57 -32.23 3.58
N LEU A 312 -17.78 -32.05 3.03
CA LEU A 312 -18.88 -32.98 3.33
C LEU A 312 -18.72 -34.28 2.55
N PRO A 313 -19.04 -35.44 3.19
CA PRO A 313 -19.24 -36.68 2.44
C PRO A 313 -20.30 -36.51 1.35
N GLY A 314 -20.05 -37.02 0.12
CA GLY A 314 -20.93 -36.81 -1.04
C GLY A 314 -22.40 -37.21 -0.80
N ARG A 315 -22.65 -38.22 0.04
CA ARG A 315 -24.02 -38.65 0.44
C ARG A 315 -24.81 -37.58 1.23
N LEU A 316 -24.13 -36.58 1.77
CA LEU A 316 -24.76 -35.46 2.50
C LEU A 316 -24.95 -34.21 1.63
N VAL A 317 -24.45 -34.22 0.39
CA VAL A 317 -24.60 -33.14 -0.57
C VAL A 317 -25.74 -33.44 -1.52
N LEU A 318 -26.91 -32.86 -1.24
CA LEU A 318 -28.13 -33.11 -2.00
C LEU A 318 -28.46 -31.86 -2.85
N GLY A 319 -28.52 -32.04 -4.17
CA GLY A 319 -28.78 -30.98 -5.15
C GLY A 319 -27.53 -30.28 -5.68
N PRO A 320 -27.68 -29.35 -6.63
CA PRO A 320 -26.57 -28.66 -7.32
C PRO A 320 -26.01 -27.47 -6.51
N LEU A 321 -25.86 -27.63 -5.20
CA LEU A 321 -25.54 -26.56 -4.23
C LEU A 321 -24.28 -25.78 -4.56
N ALA A 322 -23.25 -26.45 -5.06
CA ALA A 322 -21.99 -25.82 -5.40
C ALA A 322 -22.17 -24.80 -6.54
N ALA A 323 -22.92 -25.15 -7.58
CA ALA A 323 -23.19 -24.29 -8.71
C ALA A 323 -24.07 -23.08 -8.31
N GLU A 324 -25.15 -23.37 -7.56
CA GLU A 324 -26.05 -22.32 -7.07
C GLU A 324 -25.34 -21.31 -6.14
N LEU A 325 -24.51 -21.80 -5.21
CA LEU A 325 -23.72 -20.96 -4.31
C LEU A 325 -22.74 -20.10 -5.09
N ASN A 326 -22.03 -20.68 -6.06
CA ASN A 326 -21.06 -19.95 -6.90
C ASN A 326 -21.75 -18.82 -7.67
N GLU A 327 -22.88 -19.09 -8.31
CA GLU A 327 -23.60 -18.09 -9.09
C GLU A 327 -24.14 -16.95 -8.21
N ARG A 328 -24.78 -17.27 -7.08
CA ARG A 328 -25.26 -16.26 -6.13
C ARG A 328 -24.13 -15.38 -5.59
N MET A 329 -22.99 -15.96 -5.23
CA MET A 329 -21.86 -15.21 -4.70
C MET A 329 -21.11 -14.42 -5.76
N LYS A 330 -21.08 -14.91 -7.00
CA LYS A 330 -20.57 -14.18 -8.16
C LYS A 330 -21.36 -12.88 -8.37
N VAL A 331 -22.68 -12.96 -8.49
CA VAL A 331 -23.56 -11.78 -8.65
C VAL A 331 -23.36 -10.78 -7.51
N ARG A 332 -23.27 -11.23 -6.24
CA ARG A 332 -23.01 -10.35 -5.09
C ARG A 332 -21.66 -9.66 -5.18
N LYS A 333 -20.60 -10.40 -5.58
CA LYS A 333 -19.26 -9.83 -5.72
C LYS A 333 -19.18 -8.82 -6.87
N ASP A 334 -19.75 -9.16 -8.02
CA ASP A 334 -19.74 -8.29 -9.20
C ASP A 334 -20.49 -6.97 -8.94
N THR A 335 -21.65 -7.04 -8.31
CA THR A 335 -22.42 -5.86 -7.88
C THR A 335 -21.60 -4.99 -6.90
N ALA A 336 -20.97 -5.64 -5.92
CA ALA A 336 -20.15 -4.93 -4.94
C ALA A 336 -18.90 -4.32 -5.57
N LEU A 337 -18.25 -4.99 -6.52
CA LEU A 337 -17.07 -4.47 -7.23
C LEU A 337 -17.42 -3.27 -8.09
N THR A 338 -18.55 -3.28 -8.78
CA THR A 338 -19.07 -2.12 -9.52
C THR A 338 -19.27 -0.93 -8.59
N ALA A 339 -19.89 -1.13 -7.44
CA ALA A 339 -20.07 -0.08 -6.43
C ALA A 339 -18.73 0.44 -5.87
N ILE A 340 -17.72 -0.41 -5.72
CA ILE A 340 -16.37 -0.01 -5.30
C ILE A 340 -15.73 0.86 -6.37
N ARG A 341 -15.73 0.47 -7.63
CA ARG A 341 -15.16 1.24 -8.73
C ARG A 341 -15.80 2.62 -8.81
N SER A 342 -17.14 2.69 -8.84
CA SER A 342 -17.87 3.95 -8.82
C SER A 342 -17.51 4.82 -7.60
N ARG A 343 -17.29 4.22 -6.42
CA ARG A 343 -16.87 4.96 -5.23
C ARG A 343 -15.47 5.51 -5.36
N LEU A 344 -14.51 4.75 -5.89
CA LEU A 344 -13.12 5.16 -6.08
C LEU A 344 -12.96 6.25 -7.15
N ASP A 345 -13.91 6.36 -8.09
CA ASP A 345 -13.93 7.41 -9.12
C ASP A 345 -14.72 8.66 -8.69
N SER A 346 -15.32 8.64 -7.50
CA SER A 346 -16.17 9.74 -7.05
C SER A 346 -15.38 10.94 -6.52
N PRO A 347 -15.84 12.18 -6.76
CA PRO A 347 -15.25 13.39 -6.16
C PRO A 347 -15.19 13.32 -4.63
N GLY A 348 -16.15 12.61 -4.00
CA GLY A 348 -16.17 12.42 -2.54
C GLY A 348 -15.04 11.50 -2.03
N TYR A 349 -14.53 10.60 -2.85
CA TYR A 349 -13.35 9.80 -2.52
C TYR A 349 -12.07 10.61 -2.68
N PHE A 350 -11.93 11.37 -3.76
CA PHE A 350 -10.77 12.23 -3.97
C PHE A 350 -10.64 13.28 -2.87
N ARG A 351 -11.75 13.94 -2.49
CA ARG A 351 -11.75 14.84 -1.32
C ARG A 351 -11.32 14.16 -0.02
N LEU A 352 -11.72 12.90 0.20
CA LEU A 352 -11.26 12.14 1.37
C LEU A 352 -9.73 11.93 1.34
N LEU A 353 -9.14 11.65 0.18
CA LEU A 353 -7.70 11.52 0.04
C LEU A 353 -6.99 12.85 0.34
N ASP A 354 -7.48 13.97 -0.20
CA ASP A 354 -6.94 15.31 0.06
C ASP A 354 -7.02 15.67 1.55
N GLN A 355 -8.16 15.42 2.19
CA GLN A 355 -8.34 15.64 3.62
C GLN A 355 -7.39 14.77 4.47
N LEU A 356 -7.13 13.53 4.07
CA LEU A 356 -6.19 12.65 4.77
C LEU A 356 -4.75 13.17 4.66
N GLU A 357 -4.34 13.63 3.49
CA GLU A 357 -3.01 14.19 3.29
C GLU A 357 -2.84 15.51 4.02
N ALA A 358 -3.79 16.44 3.87
CA ALA A 358 -3.78 17.71 4.59
C ALA A 358 -3.73 17.50 6.12
N PHE A 359 -4.46 16.51 6.63
CA PHE A 359 -4.44 16.18 8.05
C PHE A 359 -3.06 15.71 8.55
N VAL A 360 -2.29 15.03 7.70
CA VAL A 360 -0.95 14.53 8.06
C VAL A 360 0.12 15.60 7.84
N GLU A 361 -0.04 16.47 6.85
CA GLU A 361 0.90 17.54 6.52
C GLU A 361 0.75 18.74 7.46
N GLU A 362 -0.48 19.17 7.72
CA GLU A 362 -0.83 20.29 8.57
C GLU A 362 -1.82 19.84 9.67
N PRO A 363 -1.34 19.07 10.66
CA PRO A 363 -2.21 18.42 11.61
C PRO A 363 -3.00 19.41 12.47
N PRO A 364 -4.33 19.26 12.59
CA PRO A 364 -5.15 20.11 13.44
C PRO A 364 -4.99 19.71 14.93
N VAL A 365 -3.82 19.96 15.50
CA VAL A 365 -3.49 19.58 16.90
C VAL A 365 -4.41 20.29 17.88
N ALA A 366 -4.90 19.55 18.88
CA ALA A 366 -5.71 20.13 19.96
C ALA A 366 -4.81 20.88 20.95
N PRO A 367 -5.24 22.05 21.51
CA PRO A 367 -4.43 22.84 22.41
C PRO A 367 -3.99 22.12 23.70
N GLU A 368 -4.83 21.18 24.17
CA GLU A 368 -4.62 20.46 25.42
C GLU A 368 -3.75 19.21 25.29
N VAL A 369 -3.06 19.02 24.16
CA VAL A 369 -2.19 17.84 24.00
C VAL A 369 -1.00 17.96 24.93
N MET A 370 -0.93 17.04 25.89
CA MET A 370 0.17 16.99 26.87
C MET A 370 1.52 16.75 26.16
N PRO A 371 2.59 17.44 26.55
CA PRO A 371 3.94 17.15 26.08
C PRO A 371 4.36 15.73 26.54
N GLY A 372 5.24 15.09 25.76
CA GLY A 372 5.82 13.78 26.05
C GLY A 372 5.02 12.61 25.41
N ALA A 373 5.45 12.25 24.22
CA ALA A 373 4.86 11.18 23.42
C ALA A 373 4.78 9.84 24.19
N GLY A 374 5.80 9.51 25.00
CA GLY A 374 5.81 8.29 25.80
C GLY A 374 4.61 8.19 26.73
N ARG A 375 4.37 9.20 27.56
CA ARG A 375 3.26 9.21 28.53
C ARG A 375 1.90 9.29 27.84
N ALA A 376 1.79 10.14 26.85
CA ALA A 376 0.53 10.39 26.18
C ALA A 376 0.03 9.17 25.39
N THR A 377 0.92 8.50 24.64
CA THR A 377 0.57 7.30 23.87
C THR A 377 0.32 6.09 24.77
N ALA A 378 1.15 5.88 25.84
CA ALA A 378 0.91 4.84 26.83
C ALA A 378 -0.49 4.98 27.48
N LYS A 379 -0.90 6.20 27.84
CA LYS A 379 -2.23 6.47 28.38
C LYS A 379 -3.35 6.03 27.43
N ARG A 380 -3.19 6.20 26.11
CA ARG A 380 -4.21 5.78 25.12
C ARG A 380 -4.24 4.27 24.95
N VAL A 381 -3.07 3.63 24.84
CA VAL A 381 -2.96 2.16 24.75
C VAL A 381 -3.55 1.51 26.01
N ASN A 382 -3.17 1.98 27.21
CA ASN A 382 -3.65 1.43 28.46
C ASN A 382 -5.17 1.60 28.65
N LYS A 383 -5.73 2.73 28.20
CA LYS A 383 -7.19 2.92 28.17
C LYS A 383 -7.88 1.92 27.24
N ALA A 384 -7.30 1.64 26.06
CA ALA A 384 -7.85 0.65 25.14
C ALA A 384 -7.73 -0.77 25.70
N ALA A 385 -6.61 -1.09 26.37
CA ALA A 385 -6.39 -2.38 27.04
C ALA A 385 -7.38 -2.61 28.20
N LYS A 386 -7.59 -1.60 29.05
CA LYS A 386 -8.62 -1.65 30.13
C LYS A 386 -9.99 -1.94 29.54
N ARG A 387 -10.38 -1.24 28.47
CA ARG A 387 -11.68 -1.47 27.81
C ARG A 387 -11.80 -2.87 27.22
N LEU A 388 -10.70 -3.45 26.69
CA LEU A 388 -10.68 -4.84 26.23
C LEU A 388 -10.92 -5.80 27.41
N ALA A 389 -10.26 -5.59 28.56
CA ALA A 389 -10.44 -6.40 29.76
C ALA A 389 -11.89 -6.35 30.28
N GLU A 390 -12.48 -5.15 30.35
CA GLU A 390 -13.89 -4.97 30.74
C GLU A 390 -14.85 -5.73 29.80
N ARG A 391 -14.61 -5.68 28.48
CA ARG A 391 -15.41 -6.42 27.50
C ARG A 391 -15.21 -7.93 27.59
N HIS A 392 -13.98 -8.37 27.90
CA HIS A 392 -13.68 -9.77 28.17
C HIS A 392 -14.50 -10.29 29.37
N ASP A 393 -14.46 -9.56 30.50
CA ASP A 393 -15.17 -9.96 31.69
C ASP A 393 -16.68 -10.02 31.45
N ALA A 394 -17.25 -9.06 30.74
CA ALA A 394 -18.64 -9.07 30.33
C ALA A 394 -19.00 -10.27 29.42
N ALA A 395 -18.08 -10.66 28.52
CA ALA A 395 -18.32 -11.81 27.65
C ALA A 395 -18.25 -13.16 28.39
N VAL A 396 -17.36 -13.25 29.39
CA VAL A 396 -17.28 -14.45 30.27
C VAL A 396 -18.54 -14.61 31.11
N ALA A 397 -19.09 -13.51 31.61
CA ALA A 397 -20.31 -13.50 32.44
C ALA A 397 -21.61 -13.66 31.65
N ALA A 398 -21.59 -13.44 30.32
CA ALA A 398 -22.78 -13.52 29.49
C ALA A 398 -23.31 -14.96 29.37
N ALA A 399 -24.63 -15.12 29.35
CA ALA A 399 -25.31 -16.39 29.13
C ALA A 399 -24.96 -16.97 27.76
N VAL A 400 -24.80 -18.30 27.68
CA VAL A 400 -24.52 -19.03 26.41
C VAL A 400 -25.65 -18.77 25.41
N GLY A 401 -25.26 -18.52 24.17
CA GLY A 401 -26.18 -18.23 23.06
C GLY A 401 -26.03 -16.80 22.52
N PRO A 402 -27.09 -16.18 21.97
CA PRO A 402 -27.02 -14.90 21.28
C PRO A 402 -26.40 -13.74 22.11
N SER A 403 -26.63 -13.75 23.42
CA SER A 403 -26.05 -12.75 24.33
C SER A 403 -24.55 -12.83 24.40
N ARG A 404 -23.98 -14.05 24.48
CA ARG A 404 -22.53 -14.28 24.47
C ARG A 404 -21.92 -14.00 23.10
N ASP A 405 -22.60 -14.37 22.01
CA ASP A 405 -22.16 -14.06 20.64
C ASP A 405 -22.00 -12.54 20.45
N LYS A 406 -22.97 -11.75 20.92
CA LYS A 406 -22.92 -10.29 20.92
C LYS A 406 -21.76 -9.76 21.77
N ALA A 407 -21.55 -10.33 22.96
CA ALA A 407 -20.45 -9.94 23.83
C ALA A 407 -19.08 -10.23 23.21
N PHE A 408 -18.87 -11.38 22.57
CA PHE A 408 -17.64 -11.69 21.83
C PHE A 408 -17.41 -10.73 20.65
N HIS A 409 -18.47 -10.32 19.96
CA HIS A 409 -18.36 -9.27 18.95
C HIS A 409 -17.82 -7.94 19.54
N GLU A 410 -18.29 -7.54 20.73
CA GLU A 410 -17.77 -6.34 21.40
C GLU A 410 -16.31 -6.50 21.86
N VAL A 411 -15.89 -7.70 22.32
CA VAL A 411 -14.48 -8.01 22.59
C VAL A 411 -13.63 -7.85 21.34
N ARG A 412 -14.07 -8.45 20.22
CA ARG A 412 -13.37 -8.33 18.92
C ARG A 412 -13.20 -6.88 18.48
N LYS A 413 -14.23 -6.04 18.67
CA LYS A 413 -14.17 -4.59 18.40
C LYS A 413 -13.17 -3.88 19.30
N ALA A 414 -13.12 -4.21 20.59
CA ALA A 414 -12.16 -3.65 21.54
C ALA A 414 -10.72 -4.11 21.23
N ALA A 415 -10.52 -5.39 20.94
CA ALA A 415 -9.22 -5.93 20.53
C ALA A 415 -8.68 -5.23 19.27
N LYS A 416 -9.52 -5.00 18.27
CA LYS A 416 -9.12 -4.26 17.07
C LYS A 416 -8.68 -2.82 17.40
N LYS A 417 -9.37 -2.11 18.28
CA LYS A 417 -8.98 -0.76 18.71
C LYS A 417 -7.64 -0.77 19.44
N LEU A 418 -7.43 -1.72 20.35
CA LEU A 418 -6.17 -1.88 21.07
C LEU A 418 -5.01 -2.18 20.12
N ARG A 419 -5.21 -3.12 19.18
CA ARG A 419 -4.19 -3.48 18.19
C ARG A 419 -3.64 -2.25 17.47
N PHE A 420 -4.51 -1.42 16.92
CA PHE A 420 -4.06 -0.27 16.13
C PHE A 420 -3.59 0.89 17.00
N ALA A 421 -4.11 1.04 18.21
CA ALA A 421 -3.57 2.00 19.16
C ALA A 421 -2.13 1.64 19.57
N ALA A 422 -1.85 0.35 19.82
CA ALA A 422 -0.52 -0.12 20.15
C ALA A 422 0.44 -0.01 18.94
N ALA A 423 -0.02 -0.38 17.73
CA ALA A 423 0.79 -0.26 16.51
C ALA A 423 1.22 1.19 16.23
N ALA A 424 0.34 2.19 16.44
CA ALA A 424 0.69 3.60 16.28
C ALA A 424 1.64 4.14 17.37
N ALA A 425 1.83 3.41 18.47
CA ALA A 425 2.75 3.75 19.55
C ALA A 425 4.06 2.95 19.50
N GLU A 426 4.25 2.08 18.51
CA GLU A 426 5.36 1.15 18.42
C GLU A 426 6.72 1.85 18.30
N SER A 427 6.78 2.95 17.54
CA SER A 427 8.02 3.76 17.41
C SER A 427 8.53 4.34 18.74
N ILE A 428 7.64 4.46 19.76
CA ILE A 428 7.98 4.97 21.10
C ILE A 428 8.20 3.85 22.11
N HIS A 429 7.40 2.78 22.06
CA HIS A 429 7.38 1.73 23.08
C HIS A 429 7.97 0.40 22.59
N GLY A 430 8.41 0.32 21.34
CA GLY A 430 9.11 -0.82 20.75
C GLY A 430 8.40 -2.16 21.01
N LYS A 431 9.17 -3.15 21.43
CA LYS A 431 8.69 -4.52 21.68
C LYS A 431 7.50 -4.64 22.63
N GLN A 432 7.30 -3.67 23.52
CA GLN A 432 6.17 -3.70 24.47
C GLN A 432 4.85 -3.41 23.73
N ALA A 433 4.83 -2.39 22.88
CA ALA A 433 3.67 -2.08 22.05
C ALA A 433 3.40 -3.16 21.01
N SER A 434 4.45 -3.71 20.38
CA SER A 434 4.34 -4.82 19.42
C SER A 434 3.69 -6.06 20.06
N LYS A 435 4.13 -6.51 21.22
CA LYS A 435 3.52 -7.65 21.95
C LYS A 435 2.04 -7.43 22.27
N ILE A 436 1.66 -6.19 22.61
CA ILE A 436 0.24 -5.83 22.85
C ILE A 436 -0.56 -5.89 21.56
N ALA A 437 0.00 -5.35 20.47
CA ALA A 437 -0.63 -5.40 19.16
C ALA A 437 -0.82 -6.84 18.66
N ASP A 438 0.17 -7.71 18.84
CA ASP A 438 0.15 -9.12 18.45
C ASP A 438 -0.89 -9.91 19.24
N MET A 439 -0.96 -9.72 20.56
CA MET A 439 -1.98 -10.37 21.38
C MET A 439 -3.38 -9.89 21.00
N ALA A 440 -3.56 -8.59 20.78
CA ALA A 440 -4.83 -8.05 20.32
C ALA A 440 -5.20 -8.54 18.92
N HIS A 441 -4.19 -8.74 18.05
CA HIS A 441 -4.39 -9.38 16.75
C HIS A 441 -4.85 -10.83 16.88
N ARG A 442 -4.20 -11.63 17.72
CA ARG A 442 -4.61 -13.01 18.00
C ARG A 442 -6.06 -13.10 18.47
N ILE A 443 -6.46 -12.26 19.43
CA ILE A 443 -7.84 -12.18 19.92
C ILE A 443 -8.80 -11.82 18.76
N GLN A 444 -8.42 -10.84 17.92
CA GLN A 444 -9.22 -10.42 16.78
C GLN A 444 -9.38 -11.53 15.74
N THR A 445 -8.35 -12.36 15.51
CA THR A 445 -8.38 -13.50 14.57
C THR A 445 -9.31 -14.60 15.10
N ILE A 446 -9.10 -15.05 16.34
CA ILE A 446 -9.93 -16.09 16.94
C ILE A 446 -11.42 -15.69 16.95
N LEU A 447 -11.73 -14.49 17.44
CA LEU A 447 -13.12 -14.00 17.46
C LEU A 447 -13.61 -13.56 16.06
N GLY A 448 -12.73 -13.49 15.06
CA GLY A 448 -13.06 -13.35 13.66
C GLY A 448 -13.76 -14.61 13.14
N GLU A 449 -13.18 -15.77 13.37
CA GLU A 449 -13.75 -17.06 12.99
C GLU A 449 -15.13 -17.28 13.63
N HIS A 450 -15.29 -16.89 14.90
CA HIS A 450 -16.59 -16.93 15.58
C HIS A 450 -17.65 -16.06 14.88
N GLN A 451 -17.28 -14.83 14.52
CA GLN A 451 -18.16 -13.87 13.84
C GLN A 451 -18.52 -14.36 12.43
N ASP A 452 -17.54 -14.89 11.69
CA ASP A 452 -17.73 -15.40 10.33
C ASP A 452 -18.64 -16.62 10.34
N SER A 453 -18.53 -17.49 11.36
CA SER A 453 -19.48 -18.59 11.59
C SER A 453 -20.90 -18.10 11.88
N ALA A 454 -21.06 -17.06 12.71
CA ALA A 454 -22.37 -16.50 12.99
C ALA A 454 -23.07 -15.94 11.74
N VAL A 455 -22.29 -15.29 10.85
CA VAL A 455 -22.77 -14.80 9.56
C VAL A 455 -23.13 -15.97 8.64
N ALA A 456 -22.28 -17.00 8.55
CA ALA A 456 -22.52 -18.18 7.75
C ALA A 456 -23.81 -18.91 8.21
N ARG A 457 -24.00 -19.12 9.51
CA ARG A 457 -25.22 -19.73 10.06
C ARG A 457 -26.49 -18.97 9.68
N THR A 458 -26.44 -17.64 9.75
CA THR A 458 -27.58 -16.79 9.37
C THR A 458 -27.92 -16.94 7.87
N GLU A 459 -26.91 -16.98 7.01
CA GLU A 459 -27.13 -17.15 5.57
C GLU A 459 -27.57 -18.56 5.23
N LEU A 460 -26.99 -19.59 5.85
CA LEU A 460 -27.39 -20.99 5.68
C LEU A 460 -28.86 -21.24 6.08
N LEU A 461 -29.29 -20.64 7.19
CA LEU A 461 -30.69 -20.71 7.62
C LEU A 461 -31.60 -20.06 6.56
N LYS A 462 -31.23 -18.88 6.05
CA LYS A 462 -31.98 -18.17 5.01
C LYS A 462 -32.06 -18.98 3.72
N LEU A 463 -30.96 -19.59 3.30
CA LEU A 463 -30.91 -20.43 2.09
C LEU A 463 -31.74 -21.70 2.27
N GLY A 464 -31.57 -22.43 3.37
CA GLY A 464 -32.26 -23.65 3.63
C GLY A 464 -33.76 -23.49 3.87
N SER A 465 -34.22 -22.28 4.29
CA SER A 465 -35.63 -21.98 4.50
C SER A 465 -36.33 -21.38 3.26
N ALA A 466 -35.62 -21.22 2.15
CA ALA A 466 -36.20 -20.64 0.95
C ALA A 466 -37.20 -21.62 0.29
N PRO A 467 -38.32 -21.15 -0.29
CA PRO A 467 -39.24 -21.97 -1.01
C PRO A 467 -38.56 -22.73 -2.17
N GLY A 468 -38.93 -24.00 -2.38
CA GLY A 468 -38.43 -24.83 -3.49
C GLY A 468 -37.08 -25.52 -3.26
N MET A 469 -36.48 -25.41 -2.06
CA MET A 469 -35.19 -26.03 -1.76
C MET A 469 -35.18 -27.55 -1.73
N GLY A 470 -36.31 -28.20 -1.55
CA GLY A 470 -36.39 -29.68 -1.54
C GLY A 470 -35.33 -30.32 -0.64
N ASN A 471 -34.65 -31.36 -1.17
CA ASN A 471 -33.61 -32.07 -0.44
C ASN A 471 -32.36 -31.23 -0.12
N ALA A 472 -32.13 -30.14 -0.85
CA ALA A 472 -31.01 -29.21 -0.59
C ALA A 472 -31.08 -28.58 0.83
N ALA A 473 -32.30 -28.40 1.36
CA ALA A 473 -32.50 -27.88 2.71
C ALA A 473 -31.80 -28.73 3.79
N PHE A 474 -31.74 -30.07 3.60
CA PHE A 474 -31.00 -30.96 4.49
C PHE A 474 -29.50 -30.62 4.54
N THR A 475 -28.86 -30.45 3.39
CA THR A 475 -27.43 -30.12 3.33
C THR A 475 -27.15 -28.76 3.99
N TYR A 476 -27.99 -27.74 3.78
CA TYR A 476 -27.86 -26.47 4.48
C TYR A 476 -28.01 -26.61 5.99
N GLY A 477 -28.87 -27.48 6.48
CA GLY A 477 -29.02 -27.84 7.90
C GLY A 477 -27.74 -28.48 8.47
N VAL A 478 -27.13 -29.42 7.73
CA VAL A 478 -25.84 -30.05 8.12
C VAL A 478 -24.72 -29.01 8.19
N LEU A 479 -24.59 -28.17 7.19
CA LEU A 479 -23.60 -27.09 7.19
C LEU A 479 -23.82 -26.13 8.36
N HIS A 480 -25.05 -25.75 8.65
CA HIS A 480 -25.40 -24.91 9.80
C HIS A 480 -24.97 -25.53 11.15
N ALA A 481 -25.20 -26.86 11.32
CA ALA A 481 -24.77 -27.56 12.54
C ALA A 481 -23.26 -27.62 12.68
N ARG A 482 -22.52 -27.89 11.59
CA ARG A 482 -21.04 -27.84 11.56
C ARG A 482 -20.50 -26.46 11.96
N GLU A 483 -21.07 -25.41 11.40
CA GLU A 483 -20.72 -24.03 11.74
C GLU A 483 -20.95 -23.73 13.23
N ARG A 484 -22.01 -24.28 13.84
CA ARG A 484 -22.25 -24.15 15.27
C ARG A 484 -21.14 -24.81 16.08
N THR A 485 -20.78 -26.04 15.75
CA THR A 485 -19.69 -26.76 16.44
C THR A 485 -18.34 -26.03 16.31
N ALA A 486 -18.03 -25.51 15.12
CA ALA A 486 -16.83 -24.72 14.92
C ALA A 486 -16.81 -23.45 15.77
N ALA A 487 -17.94 -22.74 15.89
CA ALA A 487 -18.06 -21.56 16.74
C ALA A 487 -17.83 -21.87 18.23
N ASP A 488 -18.35 -23.02 18.72
CA ASP A 488 -18.18 -23.45 20.10
C ASP A 488 -16.70 -23.79 20.40
N ALA A 489 -16.00 -24.43 19.49
CA ALA A 489 -14.55 -24.70 19.62
C ALA A 489 -13.74 -23.41 19.69
N VAL A 490 -14.03 -22.43 18.83
CA VAL A 490 -13.39 -21.10 18.83
C VAL A 490 -13.66 -20.34 20.12
N GLN A 491 -14.85 -20.43 20.69
CA GLN A 491 -15.18 -19.84 22.00
C GLN A 491 -14.27 -20.39 23.10
N GLN A 492 -14.09 -21.72 23.13
CA GLN A 492 -13.20 -22.37 24.11
C GLN A 492 -11.75 -21.95 23.96
N GLU A 493 -11.26 -21.85 22.73
CA GLU A 493 -9.90 -21.34 22.45
C GLU A 493 -9.73 -19.91 22.98
N TYR A 494 -10.69 -19.02 22.70
CA TYR A 494 -10.65 -17.65 23.21
C TYR A 494 -10.63 -17.58 24.75
N LEU A 495 -11.47 -18.36 25.41
CA LEU A 495 -11.58 -18.34 26.88
C LEU A 495 -10.27 -18.75 27.57
N ARG A 496 -9.46 -19.62 26.95
CA ARG A 496 -8.11 -19.98 27.45
C ARG A 496 -7.13 -18.80 27.46
N LEU A 497 -7.39 -17.73 26.72
CA LEU A 497 -6.55 -16.52 26.72
C LEU A 497 -6.85 -15.56 27.88
N GLY A 498 -7.91 -15.77 28.68
CA GLY A 498 -8.46 -14.81 29.63
C GLY A 498 -7.46 -14.15 30.58
N LYS A 499 -6.56 -14.96 31.21
CA LYS A 499 -5.51 -14.42 32.11
C LYS A 499 -4.53 -13.48 31.40
N LYS A 500 -4.26 -13.69 30.08
CA LYS A 500 -3.33 -12.86 29.29
C LYS A 500 -4.00 -11.54 28.90
N VAL A 501 -5.31 -11.53 28.63
CA VAL A 501 -6.06 -10.33 28.24
C VAL A 501 -6.00 -9.25 29.31
N ARG A 502 -6.13 -9.63 30.59
CA ARG A 502 -6.12 -8.70 31.73
C ARG A 502 -4.75 -8.08 32.04
N LYS A 503 -3.65 -8.65 31.52
CA LYS A 503 -2.28 -8.20 31.77
C LYS A 503 -1.75 -7.21 30.71
N LEU A 504 -2.51 -6.92 29.67
CA LEU A 504 -2.07 -6.07 28.57
C LEU A 504 -1.98 -4.60 29.03
N ARG A 505 -0.76 -4.07 29.11
CA ARG A 505 -0.49 -2.65 29.41
C ARG A 505 0.93 -2.27 29.01
N ILE A 506 1.13 -1.00 28.72
CA ILE A 506 2.44 -0.34 28.66
C ILE A 506 2.80 0.13 30.09
N THR A 507 3.96 -0.27 30.54
CA THR A 507 4.53 0.10 31.85
C THR A 507 5.51 1.25 31.73
#